data_d9543e62de33c6ed0b40007829e9f894
#
_entry.id   d9543e62de33c6ed0b40007829e9f894
#
_cell.length_a   1.000
_cell.length_b   1.000
_cell.length_c   1.000
_cell.angle_alpha   90.00
_cell.angle_beta   90.00
_cell.angle_gamma   90.00
#
_symmetry.space_group_name_H-M   'P 1'
#
loop_
_entity.id
_entity.type
_entity.pdbx_description
1 polymer ?
#
loop_
_entity_poly.entity_id
_entity_poly.type
_entity_poly.pdbx_seq_one_letter_code
_entity_poly.pdbx_strand_id
1 'polypeptide(L)'
;PGSDGGVDTLDDAKRIGAEMGYPVIIKATAGGGGKGMKVAQTAADMEKAFMTARAEGKSNFGNDEVYIEKYLTTPRHIEIQVFGDGKGNAVHLGERDCSLQRRHQKVFEEAPGPTITQEERDRIGKICADACANINYIGAGTIEFLYENGEFYFIEMNTRLQVEHPVTEGIFGVDLVREQIRVAAGLPMSFTQDDLKINGHAIEVRINAERLPNFAPCPGRITQYHAPGGLGVRMDSALYDGYSIPPYYDSLIGKLI
;
A
#
# COMPACT_ATOMS: atom_id res chain seq x y z
N PRO A 1 5.34 -7.36 15.03
CA PRO A 1 5.11 -8.29 16.17
C PRO A 1 3.66 -8.24 16.61
N GLY A 2 3.13 -9.37 17.06
CA GLY A 2 1.74 -9.51 17.48
C GLY A 2 1.53 -10.69 18.41
N SER A 3 0.29 -10.88 18.88
CA SER A 3 -0.12 -12.07 19.61
C SER A 3 -0.08 -13.32 18.70
N ASP A 4 0.17 -14.46 19.29
CA ASP A 4 0.09 -15.75 18.59
C ASP A 4 -1.39 -16.20 18.55
N GLY A 5 -2.13 -15.67 17.56
CA GLY A 5 -3.56 -15.89 17.41
C GLY A 5 -4.46 -14.95 18.23
N GLY A 6 -5.71 -15.40 18.43
CA GLY A 6 -6.73 -14.65 19.17
C GLY A 6 -6.40 -14.51 20.66
N VAL A 7 -6.90 -13.44 21.26
CA VAL A 7 -6.72 -13.14 22.69
C VAL A 7 -8.09 -13.16 23.37
N ASP A 8 -8.31 -14.15 24.23
CA ASP A 8 -9.63 -14.41 24.84
C ASP A 8 -9.89 -13.62 26.11
N THR A 9 -8.84 -13.39 26.92
CA THR A 9 -8.99 -12.78 28.25
C THR A 9 -8.30 -11.42 28.35
N LEU A 10 -8.83 -10.56 29.22
CA LEU A 10 -8.22 -9.27 29.51
C LEU A 10 -6.84 -9.42 30.17
N ASP A 11 -6.64 -10.46 30.98
CA ASP A 11 -5.37 -10.70 31.66
C ASP A 11 -4.28 -11.10 30.66
N ASP A 12 -4.60 -11.93 29.66
CA ASP A 12 -3.69 -12.23 28.56
C ASP A 12 -3.39 -10.97 27.74
N ALA A 13 -4.40 -10.16 27.44
CA ALA A 13 -4.21 -8.90 26.74
C ALA A 13 -3.23 -7.97 27.49
N LYS A 14 -3.37 -7.84 28.79
CA LYS A 14 -2.46 -7.04 29.64
C LYS A 14 -1.04 -7.60 29.65
N ARG A 15 -0.89 -8.93 29.75
CA ARG A 15 0.40 -9.61 29.71
C ARG A 15 1.09 -9.40 28.37
N ILE A 16 0.40 -9.70 27.27
CA ILE A 16 0.92 -9.54 25.90
C ILE A 16 1.31 -8.07 25.63
N GLY A 17 0.46 -7.12 26.02
CA GLY A 17 0.75 -5.70 25.87
C GLY A 17 1.99 -5.25 26.66
N ALA A 18 2.21 -5.80 27.86
CA ALA A 18 3.39 -5.51 28.67
C ALA A 18 4.67 -6.12 28.07
N GLU A 19 4.60 -7.35 27.57
CA GLU A 19 5.72 -8.04 26.91
C GLU A 19 6.13 -7.35 25.60
N MET A 20 5.14 -6.91 24.81
CA MET A 20 5.35 -6.23 23.53
C MET A 20 5.81 -4.78 23.70
N GLY A 21 5.49 -4.18 24.83
CA GLY A 21 5.68 -2.76 25.12
C GLY A 21 4.63 -1.87 24.43
N TYR A 22 4.09 -0.92 25.21
CA TYR A 22 3.10 0.04 24.71
C TYR A 22 3.74 1.10 23.78
N PRO A 23 2.98 1.71 22.86
CA PRO A 23 1.58 1.44 22.56
C PRO A 23 1.36 0.13 21.78
N VAL A 24 0.16 -0.43 21.93
CA VAL A 24 -0.30 -1.60 21.17
C VAL A 24 -1.69 -1.33 20.56
N ILE A 25 -2.02 -2.06 19.51
CA ILE A 25 -3.34 -2.00 18.87
C ILE A 25 -4.05 -3.35 19.00
N ILE A 26 -5.29 -3.30 19.42
CA ILE A 26 -6.21 -4.44 19.50
C ILE A 26 -7.09 -4.41 18.26
N LYS A 27 -7.16 -5.53 17.53
CA LYS A 27 -7.92 -5.64 16.28
C LYS A 27 -8.90 -6.82 16.34
N ALA A 28 -10.13 -6.59 15.88
CA ALA A 28 -11.08 -7.68 15.67
C ALA A 28 -10.62 -8.55 14.49
N THR A 29 -10.61 -9.88 14.63
CA THR A 29 -10.16 -10.83 13.59
C THR A 29 -10.98 -10.74 12.30
N ALA A 30 -12.28 -10.44 12.42
CA ALA A 30 -13.17 -10.19 11.30
C ALA A 30 -13.23 -8.72 10.89
N GLY A 31 -12.39 -7.85 11.49
CA GLY A 31 -12.40 -6.41 11.27
C GLY A 31 -11.74 -5.98 9.96
N GLY A 32 -12.14 -4.82 9.45
CA GLY A 32 -11.55 -4.21 8.25
C GLY A 32 -11.95 -2.74 8.13
N GLY A 33 -11.21 -1.99 7.30
CA GLY A 33 -11.50 -0.58 7.04
C GLY A 33 -11.47 0.33 8.27
N GLY A 34 -10.65 -0.02 9.29
CA GLY A 34 -10.51 0.78 10.51
C GLY A 34 -11.56 0.53 11.60
N LYS A 35 -12.52 -0.37 11.36
CA LYS A 35 -13.52 -0.77 12.36
C LYS A 35 -13.04 -1.94 13.19
N GLY A 36 -13.36 -1.94 14.49
CA GLY A 36 -12.92 -2.97 15.41
C GLY A 36 -11.43 -2.87 15.78
N MET A 37 -10.83 -1.67 15.66
CA MET A 37 -9.44 -1.40 16.03
C MET A 37 -9.38 -0.35 17.13
N LYS A 38 -8.64 -0.64 18.22
CA LYS A 38 -8.43 0.28 19.36
C LYS A 38 -6.98 0.27 19.79
N VAL A 39 -6.43 1.45 19.97
CA VAL A 39 -5.07 1.63 20.47
C VAL A 39 -5.10 1.78 21.99
N ALA A 40 -4.27 1.00 22.69
CA ALA A 40 -3.91 1.19 24.08
C ALA A 40 -2.54 1.89 24.12
N GLN A 41 -2.53 3.15 24.53
CA GLN A 41 -1.29 3.93 24.64
C GLN A 41 -0.45 3.48 25.83
N THR A 42 -1.12 3.06 26.90
CA THR A 42 -0.53 2.62 28.15
C THR A 42 -1.26 1.40 28.68
N ALA A 43 -0.69 0.75 29.71
CA ALA A 43 -1.34 -0.37 30.41
C ALA A 43 -2.72 0.01 31.00
N ALA A 44 -2.91 1.27 31.38
CA ALA A 44 -4.19 1.75 31.93
C ALA A 44 -5.30 1.79 30.86
N ASP A 45 -4.95 1.94 29.60
CA ASP A 45 -5.91 2.01 28.50
C ASP A 45 -6.35 0.63 28.01
N MET A 46 -5.60 -0.44 28.37
CA MET A 46 -5.78 -1.79 27.81
C MET A 46 -7.20 -2.32 27.98
N GLU A 47 -7.75 -2.22 29.18
CA GLU A 47 -9.09 -2.75 29.47
C GLU A 47 -10.16 -2.10 28.58
N LYS A 48 -10.16 -0.77 28.53
CA LYS A 48 -11.11 -0.04 27.70
C LYS A 48 -10.95 -0.36 26.20
N ALA A 49 -9.70 -0.40 25.72
CA ALA A 49 -9.39 -0.69 24.33
C ALA A 49 -9.82 -2.12 23.94
N PHE A 50 -9.50 -3.12 24.78
CA PHE A 50 -9.85 -4.51 24.58
C PHE A 50 -11.37 -4.74 24.55
N MET A 51 -12.10 -4.24 25.56
CA MET A 51 -13.54 -4.40 25.61
C MET A 51 -14.25 -3.69 24.46
N THR A 52 -13.76 -2.50 24.06
CA THR A 52 -14.36 -1.75 22.96
C THR A 52 -14.10 -2.43 21.61
N ALA A 53 -12.89 -2.95 21.35
CA ALA A 53 -12.58 -3.66 20.11
C ALA A 53 -13.44 -4.92 19.96
N ARG A 54 -13.62 -5.70 21.03
CA ARG A 54 -14.50 -6.87 21.05
C ARG A 54 -15.96 -6.51 20.79
N ALA A 55 -16.47 -5.48 21.47
CA ALA A 55 -17.86 -5.04 21.28
C ALA A 55 -18.14 -4.56 19.84
N GLU A 56 -17.20 -3.80 19.26
CA GLU A 56 -17.30 -3.38 17.85
C GLU A 56 -17.17 -4.56 16.89
N GLY A 57 -16.28 -5.51 17.15
CA GLY A 57 -16.14 -6.74 16.38
C GLY A 57 -17.45 -7.53 16.34
N LYS A 58 -18.04 -7.74 17.52
CA LYS A 58 -19.34 -8.44 17.63
C LYS A 58 -20.47 -7.70 16.94
N SER A 59 -20.57 -6.39 17.13
CA SER A 59 -21.66 -5.58 16.57
C SER A 59 -21.58 -5.45 15.05
N ASN A 60 -20.37 -5.28 14.49
CA ASN A 60 -20.21 -5.02 13.05
C ASN A 60 -20.01 -6.29 12.22
N PHE A 61 -19.44 -7.36 12.81
CA PHE A 61 -18.99 -8.54 12.08
C PHE A 61 -19.54 -9.86 12.65
N GLY A 62 -20.26 -9.82 13.78
CA GLY A 62 -20.80 -11.02 14.44
C GLY A 62 -19.74 -11.84 15.22
N ASN A 63 -18.48 -11.40 15.23
CA ASN A 63 -17.36 -12.06 15.89
C ASN A 63 -16.66 -11.09 16.85
N ASP A 64 -16.44 -11.51 18.11
CA ASP A 64 -15.79 -10.71 19.14
C ASP A 64 -14.33 -11.14 19.40
N GLU A 65 -13.80 -12.06 18.63
CA GLU A 65 -12.41 -12.45 18.70
C GLU A 65 -11.50 -11.28 18.30
N VAL A 66 -10.44 -11.06 19.09
CA VAL A 66 -9.46 -10.01 18.84
C VAL A 66 -8.05 -10.55 18.94
N TYR A 67 -7.12 -9.88 18.27
CA TYR A 67 -5.68 -10.10 18.42
C TYR A 67 -4.99 -8.76 18.69
N ILE A 68 -3.74 -8.81 19.14
CA ILE A 68 -2.97 -7.64 19.56
C ILE A 68 -1.71 -7.53 18.70
N GLU A 69 -1.41 -6.33 18.24
CA GLU A 69 -0.18 -6.02 17.52
C GLU A 69 0.53 -4.82 18.13
N LYS A 70 1.84 -4.74 17.88
CA LYS A 70 2.59 -3.52 18.17
C LYS A 70 2.01 -2.36 17.35
N TYR A 71 1.69 -1.25 18.04
CA TYR A 71 1.28 -0.04 17.36
C TYR A 71 2.50 0.79 16.99
N LEU A 72 2.66 1.08 15.71
CA LEU A 72 3.69 1.95 15.20
C LEU A 72 3.19 3.39 15.25
N THR A 73 4.00 4.31 15.78
CA THR A 73 3.56 5.67 16.08
C THR A 73 3.75 6.66 14.95
N THR A 74 4.80 6.45 14.17
CA THR A 74 5.18 7.33 13.04
C THR A 74 5.63 6.54 11.81
N PRO A 75 4.90 5.46 11.43
CA PRO A 75 5.33 4.62 10.32
C PRO A 75 5.22 5.35 8.99
N ARG A 76 6.12 5.00 8.08
CA ARG A 76 5.97 5.28 6.65
C ARG A 76 5.32 4.09 5.97
N HIS A 77 4.52 4.36 4.96
CA HIS A 77 3.94 3.33 4.11
C HIS A 77 4.88 3.11 2.92
N ILE A 78 5.66 2.05 2.99
CA ILE A 78 6.63 1.68 1.96
C ILE A 78 6.16 0.41 1.27
N GLU A 79 6.23 0.39 -0.04
CA GLU A 79 5.81 -0.75 -0.83
C GLU A 79 6.85 -1.13 -1.88
N ILE A 80 7.06 -2.43 -2.06
CA ILE A 80 8.04 -2.97 -3.00
C ILE A 80 7.31 -3.47 -4.25
N GLN A 81 7.65 -2.90 -5.41
CA GLN A 81 7.17 -3.40 -6.69
C GLN A 81 7.91 -4.67 -7.04
N VAL A 82 7.17 -5.74 -7.28
CA VAL A 82 7.72 -7.02 -7.76
C VAL A 82 7.12 -7.36 -9.13
N PHE A 83 7.86 -8.18 -9.87
CA PHE A 83 7.38 -8.74 -11.13
C PHE A 83 7.91 -10.17 -11.30
N GLY A 84 7.03 -11.12 -11.64
CA GLY A 84 7.37 -12.52 -11.82
C GLY A 84 6.94 -13.06 -13.19
N ASP A 85 7.65 -14.11 -13.67
CA ASP A 85 7.38 -14.76 -14.95
C ASP A 85 6.52 -16.03 -14.83
N GLY A 86 6.16 -16.44 -13.61
CA GLY A 86 5.45 -17.68 -13.35
C GLY A 86 6.29 -18.96 -13.51
N LYS A 87 7.60 -18.84 -13.67
CA LYS A 87 8.54 -19.95 -13.95
C LYS A 87 9.71 -20.00 -12.96
N GLY A 88 9.53 -19.38 -11.79
CA GLY A 88 10.57 -19.31 -10.75
C GLY A 88 11.51 -18.12 -10.88
N ASN A 89 11.30 -17.21 -11.82
CA ASN A 89 12.06 -15.97 -11.88
C ASN A 89 11.19 -14.79 -11.45
N ALA A 90 11.73 -13.96 -10.58
CA ALA A 90 11.10 -12.72 -10.17
C ALA A 90 12.16 -11.65 -9.90
N VAL A 91 11.77 -10.40 -10.07
CA VAL A 91 12.60 -9.23 -9.81
C VAL A 91 11.87 -8.24 -8.92
N HIS A 92 12.60 -7.34 -8.29
CA HIS A 92 12.03 -6.15 -7.66
C HIS A 92 12.43 -4.89 -8.44
N LEU A 93 11.54 -3.91 -8.43
CA LEU A 93 11.74 -2.61 -9.05
C LEU A 93 11.74 -1.52 -7.97
N GLY A 94 12.51 -1.74 -6.91
CA GLY A 94 12.62 -0.79 -5.79
C GLY A 94 11.31 -0.56 -5.06
N GLU A 95 11.33 0.49 -4.25
CA GLU A 95 10.18 0.89 -3.43
C GLU A 95 9.51 2.16 -3.96
N ARG A 96 8.27 2.33 -3.47
CA ARG A 96 7.54 3.59 -3.46
C ARG A 96 7.24 3.98 -2.02
N ASP A 97 7.30 5.26 -1.74
CA ASP A 97 6.80 5.84 -0.49
C ASP A 97 5.38 6.39 -0.75
N CYS A 98 4.41 5.82 -0.07
CA CYS A 98 2.99 6.16 -0.17
C CYS A 98 2.43 6.65 1.17
N SER A 99 3.27 7.27 2.00
CA SER A 99 2.91 7.70 3.35
C SER A 99 1.92 8.85 3.37
N LEU A 100 1.89 9.68 2.32
CA LEU A 100 0.95 10.80 2.25
C LEU A 100 -0.43 10.30 1.84
N GLN A 101 -1.28 10.13 2.83
CA GLN A 101 -2.62 9.56 2.68
C GLN A 101 -3.69 10.47 3.29
N ARG A 102 -4.90 10.39 2.74
CA ARG A 102 -6.08 11.02 3.29
C ARG A 102 -7.14 9.96 3.56
N ARG A 103 -7.53 9.79 4.82
CA ARG A 103 -8.51 8.75 5.24
C ARG A 103 -8.11 7.34 4.75
N HIS A 104 -6.82 7.01 4.87
CA HIS A 104 -6.22 5.74 4.42
C HIS A 104 -6.22 5.53 2.89
N GLN A 105 -6.44 6.59 2.11
CA GLN A 105 -6.26 6.59 0.66
C GLN A 105 -4.98 7.31 0.29
N LYS A 106 -4.14 6.66 -0.50
CA LYS A 106 -2.92 7.26 -1.06
C LYS A 106 -3.31 8.44 -1.95
N VAL A 107 -2.62 9.57 -1.83
CA VAL A 107 -2.88 10.79 -2.63
C VAL A 107 -1.64 11.34 -3.29
N PHE A 108 -0.47 10.92 -2.80
CA PHE A 108 0.84 11.33 -3.28
C PHE A 108 1.79 10.15 -3.09
N GLU A 109 2.49 9.78 -4.14
CA GLU A 109 3.43 8.68 -4.15
C GLU A 109 4.75 9.13 -4.78
N GLU A 110 5.86 8.64 -4.26
CA GLU A 110 7.19 8.95 -4.80
C GLU A 110 8.11 7.73 -4.87
N ALA A 111 8.99 7.73 -5.83
CA ALA A 111 10.03 6.72 -6.00
C ALA A 111 11.34 7.37 -6.50
N PRO A 112 12.51 6.95 -5.98
CA PRO A 112 12.66 6.11 -4.80
C PRO A 112 12.22 6.84 -3.52
N GLY A 113 11.90 6.09 -2.46
CA GLY A 113 11.50 6.64 -1.16
C GLY A 113 12.65 7.43 -0.52
N PRO A 114 12.39 8.66 -0.01
CA PRO A 114 13.46 9.55 0.46
C PRO A 114 14.16 9.10 1.75
N THR A 115 13.55 8.17 2.46
CA THR A 115 14.07 7.68 3.76
C THR A 115 14.67 6.29 3.70
N ILE A 116 14.58 5.61 2.56
CA ILE A 116 15.09 4.26 2.37
C ILE A 116 16.48 4.32 1.77
N THR A 117 17.45 3.75 2.47
CA THR A 117 18.83 3.65 1.97
C THR A 117 18.95 2.62 0.85
N GLN A 118 20.01 2.70 0.05
CA GLN A 118 20.25 1.72 -1.01
C GLN A 118 20.39 0.30 -0.44
N GLU A 119 21.06 0.15 0.69
CA GLU A 119 21.25 -1.15 1.35
C GLU A 119 19.92 -1.75 1.81
N GLU A 120 19.05 -0.94 2.41
CA GLU A 120 17.69 -1.38 2.81
C GLU A 120 16.84 -1.77 1.61
N ARG A 121 16.90 -0.97 0.54
CA ARG A 121 16.19 -1.24 -0.73
C ARG A 121 16.61 -2.58 -1.32
N ASP A 122 17.91 -2.81 -1.42
CA ASP A 122 18.45 -4.05 -1.99
C ASP A 122 18.09 -5.26 -1.11
N ARG A 123 18.20 -5.11 0.20
CA ARG A 123 17.85 -6.17 1.17
C ARG A 123 16.38 -6.55 1.09
N ILE A 124 15.47 -5.59 1.25
CA ILE A 124 14.03 -5.88 1.28
C ILE A 124 13.52 -6.28 -0.11
N GLY A 125 14.02 -5.61 -1.16
CA GLY A 125 13.69 -5.93 -2.54
C GLY A 125 14.03 -7.37 -2.90
N LYS A 126 15.25 -7.82 -2.54
CA LYS A 126 15.65 -9.22 -2.75
C LYS A 126 14.75 -10.21 -2.01
N ILE A 127 14.40 -9.94 -0.75
CA ILE A 127 13.49 -10.81 0.01
C ILE A 127 12.13 -10.92 -0.69
N CYS A 128 11.59 -9.80 -1.18
CA CYS A 128 10.32 -9.77 -1.90
C CYS A 128 10.38 -10.53 -3.24
N ALA A 129 11.45 -10.35 -4.00
CA ALA A 129 11.67 -11.07 -5.26
C ALA A 129 11.82 -12.57 -5.03
N ASP A 130 12.64 -13.00 -4.07
CA ASP A 130 12.83 -14.41 -3.72
C ASP A 130 11.50 -15.06 -3.27
N ALA A 131 10.69 -14.36 -2.47
CA ALA A 131 9.37 -14.85 -2.07
C ALA A 131 8.45 -15.08 -3.29
N CYS A 132 8.41 -14.13 -4.23
CA CYS A 132 7.64 -14.25 -5.47
C CYS A 132 8.15 -15.38 -6.37
N ALA A 133 9.46 -15.54 -6.49
CA ALA A 133 10.07 -16.64 -7.25
C ALA A 133 9.68 -18.02 -6.69
N ASN A 134 9.73 -18.17 -5.35
CA ASN A 134 9.41 -19.42 -4.66
C ASN A 134 7.95 -19.88 -4.84
N ILE A 135 7.02 -18.95 -5.04
CA ILE A 135 5.60 -19.28 -5.29
C ILE A 135 5.23 -19.27 -6.77
N ASN A 136 6.23 -19.13 -7.68
CA ASN A 136 6.01 -18.98 -9.12
C ASN A 136 5.00 -17.86 -9.45
N TYR A 137 5.16 -16.70 -8.80
CA TYR A 137 4.30 -15.55 -9.03
C TYR A 137 4.38 -15.09 -10.48
N ILE A 138 3.25 -14.66 -11.08
CA ILE A 138 3.18 -14.18 -12.45
C ILE A 138 2.60 -12.77 -12.54
N GLY A 139 3.27 -11.90 -13.29
CA GLY A 139 2.87 -10.52 -13.53
C GLY A 139 3.35 -9.54 -12.45
N ALA A 140 2.78 -8.34 -12.45
CA ALA A 140 3.09 -7.30 -11.47
C ALA A 140 2.40 -7.57 -10.14
N GLY A 141 3.10 -7.34 -9.05
CA GLY A 141 2.58 -7.38 -7.69
C GLY A 141 3.28 -6.35 -6.83
N THR A 142 2.68 -6.04 -5.69
CA THR A 142 3.24 -5.07 -4.74
C THR A 142 3.13 -5.64 -3.34
N ILE A 143 4.25 -5.61 -2.60
CA ILE A 143 4.28 -6.04 -1.19
C ILE A 143 4.38 -4.78 -0.34
N GLU A 144 3.37 -4.56 0.50
CA GLU A 144 3.22 -3.37 1.33
C GLU A 144 3.75 -3.57 2.75
N PHE A 145 4.43 -2.56 3.27
CA PHE A 145 5.04 -2.54 4.59
C PHE A 145 4.74 -1.24 5.32
N LEU A 146 4.65 -1.33 6.65
CA LEU A 146 4.92 -0.19 7.51
C LEU A 146 6.43 -0.19 7.82
N TYR A 147 7.06 0.95 7.65
CA TYR A 147 8.49 1.14 7.93
C TYR A 147 8.67 2.14 9.06
N GLU A 148 9.35 1.74 10.11
CA GLU A 148 9.69 2.60 11.25
C GLU A 148 11.05 2.17 11.84
N ASN A 149 11.93 3.14 12.08
CA ASN A 149 13.23 2.93 12.73
C ASN A 149 14.13 1.85 12.09
N GLY A 150 14.15 1.74 10.76
CA GLY A 150 14.97 0.76 10.03
C GLY A 150 14.34 -0.62 9.86
N GLU A 151 13.12 -0.81 10.38
CA GLU A 151 12.41 -2.08 10.34
C GLU A 151 11.21 -2.04 9.41
N PHE A 152 11.04 -3.13 8.65
CA PHE A 152 9.91 -3.33 7.74
C PHE A 152 8.91 -4.32 8.35
N TYR A 153 7.68 -3.89 8.51
CA TYR A 153 6.57 -4.71 9.02
C TYR A 153 5.58 -4.98 7.90
N PHE A 154 5.51 -6.24 7.47
CA PHE A 154 4.62 -6.67 6.39
C PHE A 154 3.16 -6.38 6.71
N ILE A 155 2.42 -5.84 5.74
CA ILE A 155 0.97 -5.62 5.82
C ILE A 155 0.24 -6.62 4.93
N GLU A 156 0.47 -6.51 3.62
CA GLU A 156 -0.24 -7.32 2.62
C GLU A 156 0.53 -7.38 1.30
N MET A 157 0.09 -8.27 0.42
CA MET A 157 0.50 -8.29 -0.97
C MET A 157 -0.69 -7.99 -1.87
N ASN A 158 -0.56 -6.97 -2.70
CA ASN A 158 -1.49 -6.68 -3.78
C ASN A 158 -1.07 -7.42 -5.04
N THR A 159 -1.82 -8.46 -5.39
CA THR A 159 -1.53 -9.36 -6.53
C THR A 159 -2.04 -8.78 -7.85
N ARG A 160 -1.78 -7.52 -8.10
CA ARG A 160 -2.21 -6.75 -9.27
C ARG A 160 -1.32 -5.54 -9.47
N LEU A 161 -1.44 -4.93 -10.64
CA LEU A 161 -0.90 -3.59 -10.85
C LEU A 161 -1.65 -2.57 -9.99
N GLN A 162 -0.93 -1.61 -9.42
CA GLN A 162 -1.51 -0.54 -8.60
C GLN A 162 -1.56 0.80 -9.34
N VAL A 163 -2.32 1.76 -8.80
CA VAL A 163 -2.50 3.10 -9.39
C VAL A 163 -1.14 3.80 -9.54
N GLU A 164 -0.28 3.66 -8.54
CA GLU A 164 1.00 4.34 -8.37
C GLU A 164 2.19 3.69 -9.12
N HIS A 165 1.95 2.69 -9.97
CA HIS A 165 3.01 2.07 -10.78
C HIS A 165 3.81 3.05 -11.66
N PRO A 166 3.24 4.18 -12.14
CA PRO A 166 3.97 5.10 -13.01
C PRO A 166 5.25 5.70 -12.41
N VAL A 167 5.30 5.92 -11.08
CA VAL A 167 6.55 6.41 -10.48
C VAL A 167 7.68 5.38 -10.57
N THR A 168 7.36 4.09 -10.44
CA THR A 168 8.32 3.00 -10.67
C THR A 168 8.74 2.95 -12.14
N GLU A 169 7.80 3.02 -13.07
CA GLU A 169 8.10 3.08 -14.51
C GLU A 169 9.03 4.25 -14.85
N GLY A 170 8.76 5.41 -14.23
CA GLY A 170 9.53 6.64 -14.45
C GLY A 170 11.01 6.52 -14.09
N ILE A 171 11.32 5.87 -12.95
CA ILE A 171 12.71 5.76 -12.48
C ILE A 171 13.48 4.56 -13.06
N PHE A 172 12.78 3.53 -13.58
CA PHE A 172 13.44 2.36 -14.20
C PHE A 172 13.38 2.36 -15.71
N GLY A 173 12.56 3.20 -16.33
CA GLY A 173 12.40 3.22 -17.78
C GLY A 173 11.75 1.97 -18.36
N VAL A 174 10.86 1.34 -17.61
CA VAL A 174 10.14 0.11 -18.02
C VAL A 174 8.64 0.40 -18.15
N ASP A 175 7.94 -0.42 -18.94
CA ASP A 175 6.48 -0.41 -19.09
C ASP A 175 5.92 -1.70 -18.47
N LEU A 176 5.41 -1.60 -17.24
CA LEU A 176 4.91 -2.74 -16.49
C LEU A 176 3.64 -3.34 -17.10
N VAL A 177 2.80 -2.53 -17.71
CA VAL A 177 1.57 -3.00 -18.38
C VAL A 177 1.93 -3.84 -19.61
N ARG A 178 2.84 -3.34 -20.43
CA ARG A 178 3.37 -4.08 -21.58
C ARG A 178 4.01 -5.40 -21.14
N GLU A 179 4.79 -5.38 -20.07
CA GLU A 179 5.48 -6.55 -19.58
C GLU A 179 4.49 -7.61 -19.04
N GLN A 180 3.41 -7.21 -18.36
CA GLN A 180 2.34 -8.12 -17.97
C GLN A 180 1.71 -8.83 -19.18
N ILE A 181 1.42 -8.09 -20.24
CA ILE A 181 0.86 -8.66 -21.48
C ILE A 181 1.83 -9.65 -22.11
N ARG A 182 3.14 -9.31 -22.17
CA ARG A 182 4.18 -10.20 -22.71
C ARG A 182 4.27 -11.53 -21.94
N VAL A 183 4.35 -11.45 -20.61
CA VAL A 183 4.46 -12.65 -19.76
C VAL A 183 3.17 -13.46 -19.80
N ALA A 184 1.99 -12.83 -19.82
CA ALA A 184 0.72 -13.51 -19.99
C ALA A 184 0.59 -14.21 -21.35
N ALA A 185 1.27 -13.70 -22.40
CA ALA A 185 1.38 -14.35 -23.70
C ALA A 185 2.43 -15.49 -23.74
N GLY A 186 3.05 -15.84 -22.59
CA GLY A 186 4.05 -16.90 -22.47
C GLY A 186 5.47 -16.50 -22.84
N LEU A 187 5.71 -15.21 -23.15
CA LEU A 187 7.05 -14.70 -23.45
C LEU A 187 7.86 -14.54 -22.15
N PRO A 188 9.19 -14.62 -22.20
CA PRO A 188 10.02 -14.32 -21.04
C PRO A 188 9.95 -12.84 -20.68
N MET A 189 10.31 -12.51 -19.41
CA MET A 189 10.56 -11.12 -19.02
C MET A 189 11.61 -10.50 -19.95
N SER A 190 11.43 -9.22 -20.29
CA SER A 190 12.34 -8.50 -21.19
C SER A 190 13.54 -7.89 -20.47
N PHE A 191 13.60 -8.00 -19.15
CA PHE A 191 14.68 -7.52 -18.30
C PHE A 191 14.99 -8.50 -17.16
N THR A 192 16.20 -8.44 -16.66
CA THR A 192 16.69 -9.12 -15.47
C THR A 192 16.86 -8.13 -14.32
N GLN A 193 17.17 -8.62 -13.09
CA GLN A 193 17.46 -7.72 -11.97
C GLN A 193 18.66 -6.79 -12.24
N ASP A 194 19.66 -7.28 -12.97
CA ASP A 194 20.87 -6.53 -13.29
C ASP A 194 20.62 -5.38 -14.27
N ASP A 195 19.59 -5.47 -15.08
CA ASP A 195 19.18 -4.42 -16.02
C ASP A 195 18.45 -3.25 -15.33
N LEU A 196 17.89 -3.51 -14.15
CA LEU A 196 17.07 -2.56 -13.41
C LEU A 196 17.93 -1.61 -12.58
N LYS A 197 18.13 -0.39 -13.09
CA LYS A 197 18.90 0.67 -12.42
C LYS A 197 18.00 1.88 -12.22
N ILE A 198 18.00 2.40 -11.00
CA ILE A 198 17.28 3.65 -10.67
C ILE A 198 17.95 4.80 -11.41
N ASN A 199 17.17 5.57 -12.14
CA ASN A 199 17.59 6.77 -12.84
C ASN A 199 16.63 7.92 -12.53
N GLY A 200 17.07 8.85 -11.68
CA GLY A 200 16.27 10.00 -11.30
C GLY A 200 15.29 9.74 -10.17
N HIS A 201 14.20 10.50 -10.17
CA HIS A 201 13.16 10.50 -9.15
C HIS A 201 11.81 10.82 -9.80
N ALA A 202 10.74 10.20 -9.36
CA ALA A 202 9.39 10.44 -9.86
C ALA A 202 8.41 10.64 -8.71
N ILE A 203 7.44 11.52 -8.92
CA ILE A 203 6.36 11.83 -8.00
C ILE A 203 5.05 11.69 -8.75
N GLU A 204 4.09 11.00 -8.18
CA GLU A 204 2.71 10.93 -8.67
C GLU A 204 1.78 11.66 -7.72
N VAL A 205 0.85 12.43 -8.28
CA VAL A 205 -0.25 13.06 -7.54
C VAL A 205 -1.56 12.59 -8.14
N ARG A 206 -2.47 12.09 -7.30
CA ARG A 206 -3.80 11.68 -7.74
C ARG A 206 -4.70 12.88 -7.92
N ILE A 207 -5.34 12.97 -9.07
CA ILE A 207 -6.34 13.99 -9.38
C ILE A 207 -7.73 13.37 -9.20
N ASN A 208 -8.49 13.91 -8.25
CA ASN A 208 -9.80 13.37 -7.88
C ASN A 208 -10.92 14.36 -8.20
N ALA A 209 -12.04 13.85 -8.70
CA ALA A 209 -13.29 14.62 -8.85
C ALA A 209 -13.97 14.76 -7.49
N GLU A 210 -13.58 15.76 -6.73
CA GLU A 210 -14.02 16.01 -5.36
C GLU A 210 -14.35 17.49 -5.13
N ARG A 211 -15.30 17.76 -4.25
CA ARG A 211 -15.73 19.10 -3.86
C ARG A 211 -15.03 19.55 -2.58
N LEU A 212 -14.37 20.68 -2.63
CA LEU A 212 -13.79 21.32 -1.44
C LEU A 212 -14.88 21.99 -0.58
N PRO A 213 -14.70 22.12 0.75
CA PRO A 213 -13.54 21.66 1.53
C PRO A 213 -13.67 20.23 2.08
N ASN A 214 -14.81 19.55 1.88
CA ASN A 214 -15.12 18.27 2.52
C ASN A 214 -14.65 17.04 1.73
N PHE A 215 -14.12 17.26 0.50
CA PHE A 215 -13.65 16.20 -0.39
C PHE A 215 -14.73 15.14 -0.73
N ALA A 216 -15.98 15.56 -0.79
CA ALA A 216 -17.05 14.69 -1.23
C ALA A 216 -16.92 14.43 -2.74
N PRO A 217 -17.18 13.18 -3.21
CA PRO A 217 -17.19 12.87 -4.63
C PRO A 217 -18.07 13.84 -5.42
N CYS A 218 -17.59 14.29 -6.56
CA CYS A 218 -18.27 15.26 -7.42
C CYS A 218 -18.32 14.74 -8.87
N PRO A 219 -19.15 13.72 -9.14
CA PRO A 219 -19.38 13.26 -10.51
C PRO A 219 -20.04 14.36 -11.33
N GLY A 220 -19.94 14.27 -12.66
CA GLY A 220 -20.54 15.24 -13.54
C GLY A 220 -19.80 15.38 -14.87
N ARG A 221 -20.25 16.34 -15.67
CA ARG A 221 -19.68 16.58 -17.00
C ARG A 221 -18.48 17.51 -16.93
N ILE A 222 -17.37 17.11 -17.57
CA ILE A 222 -16.19 17.95 -17.81
C ILE A 222 -16.55 18.95 -18.90
N THR A 223 -16.55 20.22 -18.56
CA THR A 223 -16.86 21.29 -19.52
C THR A 223 -15.64 21.72 -20.31
N GLN A 224 -14.46 21.63 -19.70
CA GLN A 224 -13.18 21.93 -20.31
C GLN A 224 -12.09 21.07 -19.67
N TYR A 225 -11.22 20.48 -20.45
CA TYR A 225 -10.07 19.71 -20.02
C TYR A 225 -8.79 20.24 -20.67
N HIS A 226 -7.78 20.51 -19.87
CA HIS A 226 -6.45 20.86 -20.32
C HIS A 226 -5.42 20.09 -19.52
N ALA A 227 -4.81 19.09 -20.15
CA ALA A 227 -3.74 18.31 -19.51
C ALA A 227 -2.44 19.13 -19.47
N PRO A 228 -1.74 19.18 -18.32
CA PRO A 228 -0.39 19.72 -18.28
C PRO A 228 0.55 18.83 -19.10
N GLY A 229 1.63 19.41 -19.62
CA GLY A 229 2.61 18.69 -20.40
C GLY A 229 3.96 19.38 -20.35
N GLY A 230 4.97 18.73 -20.92
CA GLY A 230 6.34 19.21 -20.96
C GLY A 230 7.34 18.10 -20.63
N LEU A 231 8.62 18.45 -20.63
CA LEU A 231 9.66 17.50 -20.28
C LEU A 231 9.52 17.06 -18.81
N GLY A 232 9.46 15.75 -18.59
CA GLY A 232 9.31 15.18 -17.25
C GLY A 232 7.88 15.27 -16.68
N VAL A 233 6.87 15.53 -17.52
CA VAL A 233 5.46 15.55 -17.11
C VAL A 233 4.69 14.49 -17.90
N ARG A 234 4.10 13.55 -17.15
CA ARG A 234 3.18 12.52 -17.68
C ARG A 234 1.82 12.71 -17.06
N MET A 235 0.77 12.69 -17.86
CA MET A 235 -0.62 12.72 -17.41
C MET A 235 -1.35 11.46 -17.86
N ASP A 236 -1.70 10.59 -16.92
CA ASP A 236 -2.51 9.40 -17.18
C ASP A 236 -3.97 9.70 -16.82
N SER A 237 -4.83 9.79 -17.82
CA SER A 237 -6.25 10.10 -17.63
C SER A 237 -7.08 9.61 -18.82
N ALA A 238 -8.34 9.29 -18.55
CA ALA A 238 -9.33 9.01 -19.58
C ALA A 238 -10.20 10.25 -19.92
N LEU A 239 -9.90 11.42 -19.32
CA LEU A 239 -10.71 12.62 -19.49
C LEU A 239 -10.51 13.28 -20.84
N TYR A 240 -11.59 13.88 -21.32
CA TYR A 240 -11.63 14.77 -22.47
C TYR A 240 -12.79 15.78 -22.31
N ASP A 241 -12.82 16.82 -23.14
CA ASP A 241 -13.93 17.78 -23.12
C ASP A 241 -15.26 17.09 -23.40
N GLY A 242 -16.20 17.27 -22.49
CA GLY A 242 -17.52 16.65 -22.57
C GLY A 242 -17.64 15.26 -21.93
N TYR A 243 -16.54 14.68 -21.43
CA TYR A 243 -16.61 13.42 -20.68
C TYR A 243 -17.51 13.54 -19.45
N SER A 244 -18.31 12.51 -19.17
CA SER A 244 -19.14 12.45 -17.97
C SER A 244 -18.54 11.47 -16.97
N ILE A 245 -18.09 12.00 -15.83
CA ILE A 245 -17.57 11.21 -14.71
C ILE A 245 -18.74 10.44 -14.09
N PRO A 246 -18.71 9.09 -14.12
CA PRO A 246 -19.81 8.28 -13.58
C PRO A 246 -19.78 8.27 -12.04
N PRO A 247 -20.96 8.13 -11.38
CA PRO A 247 -21.03 8.10 -9.92
C PRO A 247 -20.79 6.69 -9.31
N TYR A 248 -20.38 5.72 -10.11
CA TYR A 248 -20.32 4.30 -9.72
C TYR A 248 -18.97 3.83 -9.22
N TYR A 249 -17.94 4.67 -9.38
CA TYR A 249 -16.53 4.37 -9.08
C TYR A 249 -15.96 5.41 -8.13
N ASP A 250 -14.73 5.15 -7.66
CA ASP A 250 -13.95 6.14 -6.93
C ASP A 250 -13.74 7.41 -7.74
N SER A 251 -13.45 8.49 -7.04
CA SER A 251 -13.33 9.82 -7.61
C SER A 251 -12.07 10.06 -8.45
N LEU A 252 -11.16 9.08 -8.55
CA LEU A 252 -9.93 9.21 -9.32
C LEU A 252 -10.21 9.46 -10.81
N ILE A 253 -9.72 10.57 -11.34
CA ILE A 253 -9.90 10.96 -12.74
C ILE A 253 -8.61 11.14 -13.52
N GLY A 254 -7.50 11.14 -12.83
CA GLY A 254 -6.19 11.24 -13.46
C GLY A 254 -5.06 11.12 -12.47
N LYS A 255 -3.86 10.90 -13.01
CA LYS A 255 -2.60 10.87 -12.29
C LYS A 255 -1.63 11.79 -12.99
N LEU A 256 -1.04 12.71 -12.24
CA LEU A 256 0.03 13.58 -12.72
C LEU A 256 1.35 13.07 -12.18
N ILE A 257 2.25 12.74 -13.06
CA ILE A 257 3.56 12.20 -12.73
C ILE A 257 4.64 13.14 -13.28
#